data_8726c827aaa89cd98f6cf7b1faabba1f
#
_entry.id   8726c827aaa89cd98f6cf7b1faabba1f
#
_cell.length_a   1.000
_cell.length_b   1.000
_cell.length_c   1.000
_cell.angle_alpha   90.00
_cell.angle_beta   90.00
_cell.angle_gamma   90.00
#
_symmetry.space_group_name_H-M   'P 1'
#
loop_
_entity.id
_entity.type
_entity.pdbx_description
1 polymer ?
#
loop_
_entity_poly.entity_id
_entity_poly.type
_entity_poly.pdbx_seq_one_letter_code
_entity_poly.pdbx_strand_id
1 'polypeptide(L)'
;MQESDVIEAEEPFKAGQKGSSAMPHKRNPITAERVCGLARIVKANAQVGLDDVALWFERDISHSGAERVALADSFIALDYMFGKMQWMLDGLQTYPDKMEHNLHRTRGLIFSSKVLLALVNTGITREDAYVIVQRNAMAVWHDIQNAVAGPTYRE
;
A
#
# COMPACT_ATOMS: atom_id res chain seq x y z
N MET A 1 -0.85 -6.51 -1.73
CA MET A 1 0.01 -7.72 -1.75
C MET A 1 0.09 -8.46 -0.41
N GLN A 2 0.16 -7.79 0.75
CA GLN A 2 0.30 -8.46 2.06
C GLN A 2 -0.99 -9.06 2.62
N GLU A 3 -2.13 -8.52 2.27
CA GLU A 3 -3.44 -8.94 2.80
C GLU A 3 -3.95 -10.15 2.04
N SER A 4 -4.00 -11.28 2.72
CA SER A 4 -4.37 -12.57 2.11
C SER A 4 -5.84 -12.69 1.69
N ASP A 5 -6.69 -11.78 2.14
CA ASP A 5 -8.12 -11.71 1.78
C ASP A 5 -8.39 -10.76 0.61
N VAL A 6 -7.47 -9.85 0.29
CA VAL A 6 -7.59 -8.89 -0.81
C VAL A 6 -7.16 -9.51 -2.14
N ILE A 7 -5.97 -10.07 -2.22
CA ILE A 7 -5.38 -10.83 -3.36
C ILE A 7 -5.60 -10.13 -4.71
N GLU A 8 -5.23 -8.86 -4.84
CA GLU A 8 -5.36 -8.10 -6.09
C GLU A 8 -4.09 -8.14 -6.93
N ALA A 9 -2.94 -8.29 -6.29
CA ALA A 9 -1.65 -8.41 -6.94
C ALA A 9 -0.68 -9.22 -6.08
N GLU A 10 0.23 -9.93 -6.74
CA GLU A 10 1.31 -10.68 -6.09
C GLU A 10 2.64 -10.42 -6.81
N GLU A 11 3.76 -10.40 -6.05
CA GLU A 11 5.09 -10.43 -6.66
C GLU A 11 5.37 -11.81 -7.27
N PRO A 12 6.31 -11.90 -8.22
CA PRO A 12 6.67 -13.19 -8.81
C PRO A 12 7.19 -14.16 -7.76
N PHE A 13 6.62 -15.36 -7.72
CA PHE A 13 7.07 -16.45 -6.86
C PHE A 13 7.76 -17.53 -7.68
N LYS A 14 8.95 -17.94 -7.24
CA LYS A 14 9.64 -19.09 -7.83
C LYS A 14 9.09 -20.41 -7.27
N ALA A 15 9.11 -21.45 -8.07
CA ALA A 15 8.76 -22.79 -7.60
C ALA A 15 9.62 -23.17 -6.38
N GLY A 16 8.99 -23.59 -5.28
CA GLY A 16 9.66 -23.91 -4.02
C GLY A 16 10.02 -22.72 -3.13
N GLN A 17 9.72 -21.49 -3.54
CA GLN A 17 9.94 -20.32 -2.69
C GLN A 17 8.99 -20.34 -1.48
N LYS A 18 9.55 -20.11 -0.29
CA LYS A 18 8.76 -19.96 0.95
C LYS A 18 8.37 -18.50 1.13
N GLY A 19 7.08 -18.22 1.20
CA GLY A 19 6.55 -16.87 1.49
C GLY A 19 6.38 -16.59 2.98
N SER A 20 6.32 -17.64 3.79
CA SER A 20 6.19 -17.58 5.26
C SER A 20 6.85 -18.79 5.88
N SER A 21 7.48 -18.61 7.05
CA SER A 21 8.05 -19.70 7.84
C SER A 21 6.98 -20.47 8.67
N ALA A 22 5.87 -19.81 8.99
CA ALA A 22 4.83 -20.34 9.87
C ALA A 22 3.57 -20.82 9.12
N MET A 23 3.21 -20.16 8.02
CA MET A 23 1.98 -20.44 7.26
C MET A 23 2.35 -20.78 5.81
N PRO A 24 2.35 -22.08 5.41
CA PRO A 24 2.83 -22.51 4.09
C PRO A 24 2.09 -21.91 2.89
N HIS A 25 0.81 -21.54 3.08
CA HIS A 25 -0.03 -20.95 2.04
C HIS A 25 0.19 -19.42 1.86
N LYS A 26 0.80 -18.76 2.87
CA LYS A 26 0.96 -17.30 2.85
C LYS A 26 2.11 -16.88 1.93
N ARG A 27 1.80 -15.98 1.00
CA ARG A 27 2.76 -15.41 0.05
C ARG A 27 3.04 -13.95 0.42
N ASN A 28 4.00 -13.74 1.32
CA ASN A 28 4.42 -12.39 1.65
C ASN A 28 5.23 -11.78 0.50
N PRO A 29 5.05 -10.50 0.20
CA PRO A 29 5.81 -9.78 -0.83
C PRO A 29 7.21 -9.38 -0.29
N ILE A 30 8.07 -10.37 -0.10
CA ILE A 30 9.38 -10.22 0.57
C ILE A 30 10.28 -9.24 -0.18
N THR A 31 10.20 -9.20 -1.50
CA THR A 31 11.00 -8.28 -2.31
C THR A 31 10.54 -6.85 -2.13
N ALA A 32 9.23 -6.60 -2.19
CA ALA A 32 8.66 -5.28 -1.93
C ALA A 32 8.95 -4.81 -0.50
N GLU A 33 8.83 -5.68 0.50
CA GLU A 33 9.16 -5.38 1.89
C GLU A 33 10.63 -4.97 2.08
N ARG A 34 11.56 -5.68 1.41
CA ARG A 34 12.99 -5.32 1.43
C ARG A 34 13.26 -3.97 0.81
N VAL A 35 12.65 -3.68 -0.33
CA VAL A 35 12.77 -2.36 -0.99
C VAL A 35 12.26 -1.26 -0.05
N CYS A 36 11.10 -1.44 0.58
CA CYS A 36 10.57 -0.50 1.56
C CYS A 36 11.48 -0.33 2.79
N GLY A 37 12.12 -1.41 3.24
CA GLY A 37 13.09 -1.38 4.34
C GLY A 37 14.34 -0.58 3.97
N LEU A 38 14.96 -0.86 2.82
CA LEU A 38 16.15 -0.17 2.33
C LEU A 38 15.88 1.31 2.02
N ALA A 39 14.69 1.65 1.55
CA ALA A 39 14.30 3.04 1.32
C ALA A 39 14.39 3.90 2.59
N ARG A 40 14.21 3.31 3.77
CA ARG A 40 14.39 4.02 5.05
C ARG A 40 15.84 4.39 5.30
N ILE A 41 16.78 3.51 4.94
CA ILE A 41 18.22 3.74 5.06
C ILE A 41 18.64 4.87 4.11
N VAL A 42 18.25 4.80 2.84
CA VAL A 42 18.56 5.84 1.85
C VAL A 42 18.00 7.21 2.27
N LYS A 43 16.77 7.23 2.83
CA LYS A 43 16.19 8.47 3.37
C LYS A 43 16.97 9.01 4.57
N ALA A 44 17.46 8.14 5.46
CA ALA A 44 18.30 8.56 6.59
C ALA A 44 19.63 9.12 6.11
N ASN A 45 20.25 8.49 5.12
CA ASN A 45 21.49 8.97 4.51
C ASN A 45 21.34 10.31 3.78
N ALA A 46 20.16 10.57 3.18
CA ALA A 46 19.85 11.87 2.61
C ALA A 46 19.84 12.99 3.66
N GLN A 47 19.40 12.69 4.90
CA GLN A 47 19.48 13.63 6.01
C GLN A 47 20.93 13.96 6.37
N VAL A 48 21.83 12.97 6.36
CA VAL A 48 23.27 13.21 6.56
C VAL A 48 23.80 14.21 5.55
N GLY A 49 23.45 14.04 4.25
CA GLY A 49 23.87 14.99 3.23
C GLY A 49 23.31 16.40 3.41
N LEU A 50 22.11 16.56 3.97
CA LEU A 50 21.55 17.88 4.31
C LEU A 50 22.26 18.51 5.50
N ASP A 51 22.63 17.73 6.50
CA ASP A 51 23.36 18.21 7.69
C ASP A 51 24.80 18.61 7.34
N ASP A 52 25.40 17.95 6.35
CA ASP A 52 26.75 18.24 5.85
C ASP A 52 26.88 19.57 5.08
N VAL A 53 25.76 20.24 4.78
CA VAL A 53 25.77 21.57 4.14
C VAL A 53 26.34 22.64 5.09
N ALA A 54 26.13 22.50 6.40
CA ALA A 54 26.58 23.44 7.40
C ALA A 54 28.06 23.22 7.74
N LEU A 55 28.93 24.10 7.26
CA LEU A 55 30.38 24.07 7.52
C LEU A 55 30.76 25.05 8.62
N TRP A 56 31.84 24.70 9.37
CA TRP A 56 32.46 25.60 10.33
C TRP A 56 33.44 26.54 9.65
N PHE A 57 33.21 27.86 9.80
CA PHE A 57 34.02 28.92 9.18
C PHE A 57 34.13 28.77 7.66
N GLU A 58 35.33 28.84 7.11
CA GLU A 58 35.57 28.73 5.67
C GLU A 58 35.66 27.30 5.18
N ARG A 59 36.04 26.37 6.06
CA ARG A 59 36.17 24.96 5.73
C ARG A 59 36.25 24.09 6.99
N ASP A 60 35.60 22.94 6.94
CA ASP A 60 35.88 21.79 7.78
C ASP A 60 35.75 20.49 6.97
N ILE A 61 36.19 19.36 7.53
CA ILE A 61 36.11 18.06 6.87
C ILE A 61 35.20 17.05 7.59
N SER A 62 34.34 17.55 8.47
CA SER A 62 33.41 16.70 9.23
C SER A 62 32.45 15.94 8.31
N HIS A 63 32.00 16.60 7.23
CA HIS A 63 31.16 16.02 6.18
C HIS A 63 31.85 14.87 5.44
N SER A 64 33.15 14.96 5.16
CA SER A 64 33.87 13.99 4.33
C SER A 64 33.85 12.57 4.92
N GLY A 65 33.90 12.43 6.24
CA GLY A 65 33.78 11.15 6.92
C GLY A 65 32.40 10.51 6.80
N ALA A 66 31.35 11.33 6.97
CA ALA A 66 29.97 10.91 6.88
C ALA A 66 29.56 10.55 5.43
N GLU A 67 29.96 11.36 4.45
CA GLU A 67 29.66 11.15 3.02
C GLU A 67 30.25 9.84 2.49
N ARG A 68 31.43 9.46 2.94
CA ARG A 68 32.06 8.18 2.52
C ARG A 68 31.22 6.96 2.84
N VAL A 69 30.43 7.01 3.91
CA VAL A 69 29.50 5.95 4.28
C VAL A 69 28.15 6.19 3.62
N ALA A 70 27.57 7.36 3.86
CA ALA A 70 26.20 7.66 3.44
C ALA A 70 25.98 7.60 1.92
N LEU A 71 26.91 8.15 1.14
CA LEU A 71 26.80 8.13 -0.33
C LEU A 71 27.08 6.73 -0.88
N ALA A 72 28.18 6.09 -0.47
CA ALA A 72 28.53 4.77 -0.96
C ALA A 72 27.43 3.74 -0.68
N ASP A 73 26.95 3.66 0.55
CA ASP A 73 25.88 2.73 0.93
C ASP A 73 24.56 3.05 0.23
N SER A 74 24.27 4.34 0.02
CA SER A 74 23.05 4.74 -0.69
C SER A 74 23.09 4.31 -2.15
N PHE A 75 24.20 4.46 -2.85
CA PHE A 75 24.31 4.02 -4.24
C PHE A 75 24.22 2.49 -4.37
N ILE A 76 24.87 1.76 -3.49
CA ILE A 76 24.79 0.28 -3.45
C ILE A 76 23.35 -0.16 -3.19
N ALA A 77 22.69 0.47 -2.21
CA ALA A 77 21.30 0.15 -1.88
C ALA A 77 20.35 0.47 -3.03
N LEU A 78 20.51 1.63 -3.68
CA LEU A 78 19.67 2.05 -4.81
C LEU A 78 19.83 1.13 -6.01
N ASP A 79 21.04 0.76 -6.39
CA ASP A 79 21.30 -0.18 -7.49
C ASP A 79 20.57 -1.52 -7.24
N TYR A 80 20.72 -2.07 -6.04
CA TYR A 80 20.00 -3.28 -5.65
C TYR A 80 18.48 -3.09 -5.70
N MET A 81 17.96 -1.98 -5.15
CA MET A 81 16.54 -1.69 -5.11
C MET A 81 15.95 -1.55 -6.51
N PHE A 82 16.60 -0.82 -7.42
CA PHE A 82 16.14 -0.67 -8.80
C PHE A 82 16.11 -2.00 -9.54
N GLY A 83 17.16 -2.82 -9.43
CA GLY A 83 17.17 -4.15 -10.03
C GLY A 83 16.07 -5.05 -9.47
N LYS A 84 15.76 -4.97 -8.17
CA LYS A 84 14.66 -5.73 -7.56
C LYS A 84 13.29 -5.20 -7.93
N MET A 85 13.14 -3.88 -8.04
CA MET A 85 11.89 -3.27 -8.50
C MET A 85 11.58 -3.67 -9.93
N GLN A 86 12.57 -3.59 -10.83
CA GLN A 86 12.39 -4.01 -12.22
C GLN A 86 11.96 -5.47 -12.29
N TRP A 87 12.69 -6.37 -11.64
CA TRP A 87 12.33 -7.79 -11.59
C TRP A 87 10.91 -8.03 -11.07
N MET A 88 10.51 -7.30 -10.02
CA MET A 88 9.18 -7.42 -9.44
C MET A 88 8.09 -6.92 -10.40
N LEU A 89 8.31 -5.80 -11.08
CA LEU A 89 7.36 -5.23 -12.03
C LEU A 89 7.22 -6.09 -13.29
N ASP A 90 8.32 -6.61 -13.80
CA ASP A 90 8.33 -7.49 -14.99
C ASP A 90 7.55 -8.79 -14.76
N GLY A 91 7.51 -9.27 -13.53
CA GLY A 91 6.79 -10.49 -13.17
C GLY A 91 5.55 -10.28 -12.32
N LEU A 92 5.09 -9.05 -12.15
CA LEU A 92 3.93 -8.74 -11.33
C LEU A 92 2.67 -9.46 -11.83
N GLN A 93 2.06 -10.22 -10.94
CA GLN A 93 0.79 -10.88 -11.22
C GLN A 93 -0.35 -10.01 -10.71
N THR A 94 -1.34 -9.74 -11.56
CA THR A 94 -2.53 -8.98 -11.21
C THR A 94 -3.77 -9.84 -11.40
N TYR A 95 -4.77 -9.65 -10.56
CA TYR A 95 -6.01 -10.41 -10.56
C TYR A 95 -7.22 -9.47 -10.76
N PRO A 96 -7.54 -9.08 -12.02
CA PRO A 96 -8.63 -8.13 -12.30
C PRO A 96 -9.98 -8.56 -11.73
N ASP A 97 -10.31 -9.86 -11.80
CA ASP A 97 -11.56 -10.39 -11.25
C ASP A 97 -11.67 -10.18 -9.73
N LYS A 98 -10.52 -10.29 -9.02
CA LYS A 98 -10.46 -10.00 -7.58
C LYS A 98 -10.58 -8.51 -7.29
N MET A 99 -9.97 -7.67 -8.12
CA MET A 99 -10.11 -6.21 -8.01
C MET A 99 -11.57 -5.80 -8.18
N GLU A 100 -12.25 -6.34 -9.19
CA GLU A 100 -13.67 -6.08 -9.43
C GLU A 100 -14.53 -6.58 -8.27
N HIS A 101 -14.29 -7.81 -7.81
CA HIS A 101 -14.99 -8.36 -6.64
C HIS A 101 -14.81 -7.46 -5.41
N ASN A 102 -13.58 -7.02 -5.11
CA ASN A 102 -13.29 -6.16 -3.97
C ASN A 102 -13.93 -4.78 -4.10
N LEU A 103 -13.96 -4.21 -5.31
CA LEU A 103 -14.64 -2.95 -5.60
C LEU A 103 -16.14 -3.03 -5.25
N HIS A 104 -16.77 -4.16 -5.55
CA HIS A 104 -18.20 -4.38 -5.30
C HIS A 104 -18.50 -4.98 -3.92
N ARG A 105 -17.49 -5.30 -3.11
CA ARG A 105 -17.63 -5.92 -1.78
C ARG A 105 -18.52 -5.11 -0.84
N THR A 106 -18.51 -3.78 -0.96
CA THR A 106 -19.36 -2.87 -0.19
C THR A 106 -20.72 -2.61 -0.81
N ARG A 107 -21.11 -3.36 -1.86
CA ARG A 107 -22.41 -3.24 -2.55
C ARG A 107 -22.76 -1.80 -2.95
N GLY A 108 -21.76 -1.04 -3.39
CA GLY A 108 -21.93 0.33 -3.88
C GLY A 108 -21.78 1.44 -2.83
N LEU A 109 -21.58 1.14 -1.54
CA LEU A 109 -21.41 2.17 -0.49
C LEU A 109 -20.27 3.15 -0.77
N ILE A 110 -19.21 2.71 -1.47
CA ILE A 110 -18.09 3.57 -1.88
C ILE A 110 -18.54 4.73 -2.78
N PHE A 111 -19.69 4.62 -3.43
CA PHE A 111 -20.22 5.66 -4.31
C PHE A 111 -21.22 6.60 -3.61
N SER A 112 -21.48 6.44 -2.31
CA SER A 112 -22.46 7.22 -1.56
C SER A 112 -22.28 8.73 -1.68
N SER A 113 -21.04 9.22 -1.67
CA SER A 113 -20.74 10.64 -1.86
C SER A 113 -21.10 11.15 -3.27
N LYS A 114 -20.86 10.34 -4.30
CA LYS A 114 -21.25 10.68 -5.68
C LYS A 114 -22.75 10.74 -5.84
N VAL A 115 -23.47 9.79 -5.24
CA VAL A 115 -24.94 9.78 -5.24
C VAL A 115 -25.50 11.01 -4.53
N LEU A 116 -24.92 11.37 -3.38
CA LEU A 116 -25.29 12.57 -2.64
C LEU A 116 -25.13 13.83 -3.51
N LEU A 117 -23.98 14.00 -4.15
CA LEU A 117 -23.75 15.15 -5.02
C LEU A 117 -24.66 15.16 -6.24
N ALA A 118 -24.96 14.02 -6.83
CA ALA A 118 -25.90 13.91 -7.93
C ALA A 118 -27.31 14.36 -7.51
N LEU A 119 -27.77 13.96 -6.33
CA LEU A 119 -29.06 14.41 -5.76
C LEU A 119 -29.09 15.92 -5.53
N VAL A 120 -28.02 16.49 -4.97
CA VAL A 120 -27.92 17.96 -4.79
C VAL A 120 -28.00 18.69 -6.12
N ASN A 121 -27.38 18.17 -7.17
CA ASN A 121 -27.43 18.74 -8.51
C ASN A 121 -28.84 18.70 -9.14
N THR A 122 -29.79 17.89 -8.64
CA THR A 122 -31.19 17.90 -9.06
C THR A 122 -32.01 19.01 -8.37
N GLY A 123 -31.39 19.80 -7.48
CA GLY A 123 -32.07 20.90 -6.76
C GLY A 123 -32.57 20.53 -5.37
N ILE A 124 -32.29 19.31 -4.88
CA ILE A 124 -32.59 18.91 -3.51
C ILE A 124 -31.56 19.56 -2.56
N THR A 125 -32.00 19.97 -1.36
CA THR A 125 -31.05 20.51 -0.37
C THR A 125 -30.00 19.46 0.01
N ARG A 126 -28.83 19.91 0.43
CA ARG A 126 -27.76 19.00 0.84
C ARG A 126 -28.15 18.15 2.05
N GLU A 127 -28.90 18.74 2.96
CA GLU A 127 -29.42 18.10 4.16
C GLU A 127 -30.40 16.97 3.80
N ASP A 128 -31.35 17.23 2.93
CA ASP A 128 -32.33 16.24 2.48
C ASP A 128 -31.65 15.11 1.68
N ALA A 129 -30.74 15.47 0.78
CA ALA A 129 -29.94 14.49 0.03
C ALA A 129 -29.11 13.60 0.98
N TYR A 130 -28.52 14.18 2.03
CA TYR A 130 -27.77 13.43 3.04
C TYR A 130 -28.65 12.41 3.77
N VAL A 131 -29.83 12.82 4.23
CA VAL A 131 -30.78 11.92 4.93
C VAL A 131 -31.20 10.75 4.03
N ILE A 132 -31.48 11.01 2.75
CA ILE A 132 -31.85 9.97 1.77
C ILE A 132 -30.71 8.97 1.61
N VAL A 133 -29.51 9.46 1.33
CA VAL A 133 -28.32 8.60 1.10
C VAL A 133 -27.96 7.83 2.37
N GLN A 134 -27.94 8.49 3.53
CA GLN A 134 -27.62 7.85 4.80
C GLN A 134 -28.57 6.70 5.12
N ARG A 135 -29.87 6.91 5.01
CA ARG A 135 -30.87 5.87 5.26
C ARG A 135 -30.64 4.61 4.41
N ASN A 136 -30.43 4.80 3.10
CA ASN A 136 -30.19 3.68 2.19
C ASN A 136 -28.82 3.03 2.43
N ALA A 137 -27.78 3.84 2.67
CA ALA A 137 -26.44 3.31 2.98
C ALA A 137 -26.41 2.49 4.28
N MET A 138 -27.12 2.94 5.31
CA MET A 138 -27.18 2.19 6.58
C MET A 138 -27.98 0.89 6.44
N ALA A 139 -28.99 0.83 5.60
CA ALA A 139 -29.68 -0.43 5.30
C ALA A 139 -28.73 -1.44 4.64
N VAL A 140 -28.00 -1.02 3.60
CA VAL A 140 -27.00 -1.86 2.95
C VAL A 140 -25.89 -2.29 3.91
N TRP A 141 -25.42 -1.38 4.76
CA TRP A 141 -24.40 -1.68 5.77
C TRP A 141 -24.85 -2.75 6.75
N HIS A 142 -26.09 -2.64 7.24
CA HIS A 142 -26.70 -3.64 8.13
C HIS A 142 -26.80 -5.01 7.46
N ASP A 143 -27.20 -5.05 6.18
CA ASP A 143 -27.26 -6.31 5.42
C ASP A 143 -25.88 -6.95 5.22
N ILE A 144 -24.83 -6.14 5.00
CA ILE A 144 -23.46 -6.62 4.90
C ILE A 144 -23.01 -7.22 6.25
N GLN A 145 -23.29 -6.54 7.36
CA GLN A 145 -22.93 -7.03 8.69
C GLN A 145 -23.62 -8.34 9.03
N ASN A 146 -24.91 -8.46 8.72
CA ASN A 146 -25.68 -9.70 8.95
C ASN A 146 -25.20 -10.85 8.07
N ALA A 147 -24.76 -10.57 6.84
CA ALA A 147 -24.20 -11.60 5.95
C ALA A 147 -22.83 -12.11 6.44
N VAL A 148 -22.04 -11.25 7.09
CA VAL A 148 -20.77 -11.63 7.73
C VAL A 148 -20.98 -12.46 9.00
N ALA A 149 -22.14 -12.30 9.67
CA ALA A 149 -22.53 -13.12 10.81
C ALA A 149 -23.05 -14.54 10.43
N GLY A 150 -23.03 -14.89 9.14
CA GLY A 150 -23.26 -16.25 8.65
C GLY A 150 -22.18 -17.22 9.16
N PRO A 151 -22.35 -18.56 9.00
CA PRO A 151 -21.56 -19.55 9.72
C PRO A 151 -20.06 -19.30 9.50
N THR A 152 -19.39 -18.95 10.59
CA THR A 152 -17.94 -19.02 10.71
C THR A 152 -17.51 -20.44 10.35
N TYR A 153 -16.44 -20.54 9.57
CA TYR A 153 -15.74 -21.79 9.30
C TYR A 153 -15.58 -22.56 10.63
N ARG A 154 -16.45 -23.54 10.83
CA ARG A 154 -16.27 -24.56 11.86
C ARG A 154 -15.88 -25.81 11.11
N GLU A 155 -14.65 -26.26 11.38
CA GLU A 155 -14.01 -27.55 11.10
C GLU A 155 -14.64 -28.44 10.03
#